data_7b54f9481e2769d65baeaa4f5c1a45f6
#
_entry.id   7b54f9481e2769d65baeaa4f5c1a45f6
#
_cell.length_a   1.000
_cell.length_b   1.000
_cell.length_c   1.000
_cell.angle_alpha   90.00
_cell.angle_beta   90.00
_cell.angle_gamma   90.00
#
_symmetry.space_group_name_H-M   'P 1'
#
loop_
_entity.id
_entity.type
_entity.pdbx_description
1 polymer ?
#
loop_
_entity_poly.entity_id
_entity_poly.type
_entity_poly.pdbx_seq_one_letter_code
_entity_poly.pdbx_strand_id
1 'polypeptide(L)' 'MEIRYNAKSDLVYIRLDERKQDVINRRLTEDVVLDIGADNRIIGIEILDASKHLNLADLLPIKYQVSP' A
#
# COMPACT_ATOMS: atom_id res chain seq x y z
N MET A 1 7.34 -6.68 3.93
CA MET A 1 6.12 -6.13 3.28
C MET A 1 4.90 -6.59 4.05
N GLU A 2 4.01 -5.68 4.31
CA GLU A 2 2.76 -5.97 5.01
C GLU A 2 1.61 -5.38 4.21
N ILE A 3 0.54 -6.15 4.07
CA ILE A 3 -0.68 -5.68 3.42
C ILE A 3 -1.80 -5.71 4.45
N ARG A 4 -2.48 -4.58 4.64
CA ARG A 4 -3.63 -4.46 5.52
C ARG A 4 -4.85 -4.03 4.71
N TYR A 5 -5.96 -4.69 4.96
CA TYR A 5 -7.23 -4.26 4.40
C TYR A 5 -8.19 -3.91 5.51
N ASN A 6 -8.76 -2.71 5.44
CA ASN A 6 -9.81 -2.29 6.34
C ASN A 6 -11.13 -2.31 5.57
N ALA A 7 -11.97 -3.31 5.86
CA ALA A 7 -13.23 -3.49 5.15
C ALA A 7 -14.22 -2.35 5.42
N LYS A 8 -14.14 -1.76 6.61
CA LYS A 8 -15.04 -0.69 7.01
C LYS A 8 -14.83 0.57 6.19
N SER A 9 -13.59 0.91 5.89
CA SER A 9 -13.23 2.08 5.09
C SER A 9 -12.91 1.74 3.65
N ASP A 10 -12.89 0.46 3.31
CA ASP A 10 -12.49 -0.04 1.99
C ASP A 10 -11.12 0.51 1.57
N LEU A 11 -10.17 0.40 2.50
CA LEU A 11 -8.81 0.90 2.34
C LEU A 11 -7.81 -0.24 2.35
N VAL A 12 -6.94 -0.30 1.35
CA VAL A 12 -5.77 -1.17 1.36
C VAL A 12 -4.55 -0.32 1.65
N TYR A 13 -3.72 -0.77 2.59
CA TYR A 13 -2.42 -0.20 2.86
C TYR A 13 -1.35 -1.26 2.65
N ILE A 14 -0.39 -0.93 1.79
CA ILE A 14 0.75 -1.80 1.50
C ILE A 14 1.99 -1.14 2.09
N ARG A 15 2.60 -1.79 3.09
CA ARG A 15 3.82 -1.29 3.71
C ARG A 15 5.02 -1.97 3.08
N LEU A 16 5.90 -1.16 2.51
CA LEU A 16 7.08 -1.64 1.77
C LEU A 16 8.37 -1.50 2.57
N ASP A 17 8.44 -0.53 3.49
CA ASP A 17 9.62 -0.26 4.30
C ASP A 17 9.21 -0.13 5.76
N GLU A 18 9.76 -0.99 6.61
CA GLU A 18 9.43 -1.05 8.04
C GLU A 18 10.29 -0.11 8.90
N ARG A 19 11.32 0.51 8.32
CA ARG A 19 12.22 1.38 9.08
C ARG A 19 11.51 2.64 9.52
N LYS A 20 11.78 3.05 10.75
CA LYS A 20 11.24 4.30 11.27
C LYS A 20 11.89 5.48 10.57
N GLN A 21 11.09 6.38 10.05
CA GLN A 21 11.55 7.57 9.36
C GLN A 21 10.39 8.54 9.22
N ASP A 22 10.73 9.79 8.98
CA ASP A 22 9.71 10.80 8.67
C ASP A 22 9.08 10.48 7.32
N VAL A 23 7.77 10.61 7.24
CA VAL A 23 7.00 10.24 6.06
C VAL A 23 6.22 11.45 5.57
N ILE A 24 6.25 11.67 4.26
CA ILE A 24 5.44 12.66 3.57
C ILE A 24 4.42 11.92 2.73
N ASN A 25 3.15 12.31 2.84
CA ASN A 25 2.09 11.74 2.02
C ASN A 25 2.00 12.50 0.71
N ARG A 26 2.04 11.78 -0.40
CA ARG A 26 1.91 12.35 -1.73
C ARG A 26 0.74 11.68 -2.45
N ARG A 27 -0.29 12.45 -2.72
CA ARG A 27 -1.45 11.95 -3.47
C ARG A 27 -1.13 11.90 -4.95
N LEU A 28 -1.21 10.71 -5.54
CA LEU A 28 -0.99 10.51 -6.97
C LEU A 28 -2.27 10.68 -7.77
N THR A 29 -3.34 10.10 -7.27
CA THR A 29 -4.67 10.20 -7.85
C THR A 29 -5.65 10.44 -6.72
N GLU A 30 -6.93 10.56 -7.06
CA GLU A 30 -7.99 10.69 -6.06
C GLU A 30 -7.96 9.54 -5.04
N ASP A 31 -7.59 8.34 -5.49
CA ASP A 31 -7.69 7.14 -4.67
C ASP A 31 -6.35 6.50 -4.32
N VAL A 32 -5.22 7.07 -4.78
CA VAL A 32 -3.89 6.51 -4.51
C VAL A 32 -3.00 7.53 -3.87
N VAL A 33 -2.48 7.19 -2.69
CA VAL A 33 -1.57 8.03 -1.93
C VAL A 33 -0.28 7.25 -1.66
N LEU A 34 0.86 7.87 -1.94
CA LEU A 34 2.17 7.31 -1.59
C LEU A 34 2.64 7.89 -0.26
N ASP A 35 3.23 7.03 0.56
CA ASP A 35 4.01 7.46 1.71
C ASP A 35 5.48 7.47 1.30
N ILE A 36 6.08 8.65 1.30
CA ILE A 36 7.47 8.87 0.86
C ILE A 36 8.33 9.15 2.08
N GLY A 37 9.40 8.40 2.23
CA GLY A 37 10.35 8.56 3.31
C GLY A 37 11.63 9.26 2.88
N ALA A 38 12.68 9.05 3.67
CA ALA A 38 14.00 9.63 3.39
C ALA A 38 14.52 9.17 2.03
N ASP A 39 15.22 10.07 1.33
CA ASP A 39 15.82 9.80 0.02
C ASP A 39 14.81 9.31 -1.01
N ASN A 40 13.57 9.82 -0.93
CA ASN A 40 12.48 9.46 -1.84
C ASN A 40 12.13 7.97 -1.82
N ARG A 41 12.42 7.26 -0.74
CA ARG A 41 12.01 5.86 -0.62
C ARG A 41 10.50 5.78 -0.53
N ILE A 42 9.94 4.78 -1.18
CA ILE A 42 8.52 4.50 -1.06
C ILE A 42 8.32 3.61 0.16
N ILE A 43 7.70 4.18 1.19
CA ILE A 43 7.45 3.50 2.46
C ILE A 43 6.19 2.67 2.38
N GLY A 44 5.17 3.20 1.75
CA GLY A 44 3.90 2.52 1.64
C GLY A 44 3.01 3.13 0.57
N ILE A 45 1.92 2.42 0.30
CA ILE A 45 0.91 2.83 -0.68
C ILE A 45 -0.45 2.66 -0.03
N GLU A 46 -1.27 3.72 -0.06
CA GLU A 46 -2.66 3.67 0.38
C GLU A 46 -3.57 3.69 -0.84
N ILE A 47 -4.49 2.75 -0.89
CA ILE A 47 -5.47 2.67 -1.98
C ILE A 47 -6.86 2.81 -1.38
N LEU A 48 -7.50 3.94 -1.67
CA LEU A 48 -8.86 4.25 -1.23
C LEU A 48 -9.86 3.62 -2.20
N ASP A 49 -11.04 3.28 -1.70
CA ASP A 49 -12.05 2.56 -2.48
C ASP A 49 -11.45 1.31 -3.14
N ALA A 50 -10.71 0.56 -2.34
CA ALA A 50 -9.85 -0.53 -2.84
C ALA A 50 -10.64 -1.59 -3.63
N SER A 51 -11.84 -1.92 -3.23
CA SER A 51 -12.66 -2.92 -3.92
C SER A 51 -13.01 -2.52 -5.35
N LYS A 52 -12.96 -1.22 -5.66
CA LYS A 52 -13.21 -0.70 -7.01
C LYS A 52 -11.98 -0.80 -7.91
N HIS A 53 -10.80 -0.88 -7.33
CA HIS A 53 -9.53 -0.83 -8.06
C HIS A 53 -8.78 -2.15 -8.06
N LEU A 54 -9.04 -3.02 -7.08
CA LEU A 54 -8.27 -4.23 -6.85
C LEU A 54 -9.19 -5.44 -6.78
N ASN A 55 -8.69 -6.57 -7.25
CA ASN A 55 -9.29 -7.85 -6.94
C ASN A 55 -8.76 -8.30 -5.58
N LEU A 56 -9.52 -8.05 -4.52
CA LEU A 56 -9.09 -8.35 -3.16
C LEU A 56 -8.89 -9.85 -2.93
N ALA A 57 -9.62 -10.69 -3.62
CA ALA A 57 -9.46 -12.14 -3.52
C ALA A 57 -8.09 -12.60 -4.03
N ASP A 58 -7.54 -11.90 -5.01
CA ASP A 58 -6.20 -12.20 -5.52
C ASP A 58 -5.10 -11.61 -4.66
N LEU A 59 -5.42 -10.55 -3.93
CA LEU A 59 -4.45 -9.87 -3.07
C LEU A 59 -4.24 -10.62 -1.76
N LEU A 60 -5.27 -11.24 -1.22
CA LEU A 60 -5.27 -11.91 0.08
C LEU A 60 -5.68 -13.37 -0.08
N PRO A 61 -4.89 -14.35 0.39
CA PRO A 61 -3.58 -14.21 1.02
C PRO A 61 -2.51 -13.79 0.02
N ILE A 62 -1.47 -13.14 0.53
CA ILE A 62 -0.36 -12.67 -0.28
C ILE A 62 0.34 -13.87 -0.92
N LYS A 63 0.49 -13.82 -2.24
CA LYS A 63 1.30 -14.79 -2.96
C LYS A 63 2.68 -14.20 -3.16
N TYR A 64 3.67 -14.89 -2.63
CA TYR A 64 5.06 -14.50 -2.78
C TYR A 64 5.73 -15.42 -3.76
N GLN A 65 6.18 -14.86 -4.88
CA GLN A 65 6.87 -15.62 -5.90
C GLN A 65 8.22 -15.01 -6.18
N VAL A 66 9.26 -15.79 -6.04
CA VAL A 66 10.62 -15.42 -6.38
C VAL A 66 11.01 -16.15 -7.64
N SER A 67 11.32 -15.40 -8.69
CA SER A 67 11.84 -15.97 -9.92
C SER A 67 13.35 -16.08 -9.82
N PRO A 68 13.93 -17.20 -10.21
CA PRO A 68 15.38 -17.37 -10.20
C PRO A 68 16.07 -16.43 -11.21
#